data_c7bd936e6cbf8ab30a8fdd67a7c01ffe
#
_entry.id   c7bd936e6cbf8ab30a8fdd67a7c01ffe
#
_cell.length_a   1.000
_cell.length_b   1.000
_cell.length_c   1.000
_cell.angle_alpha   90.00
_cell.angle_beta   90.00
_cell.angle_gamma   90.00
#
_symmetry.space_group_name_H-M   'P 1'
#
loop_
_entity.id
_entity.type
_entity.pdbx_description
1 polymer ?
#
loop_
_entity_poly.entity_id
_entity_poly.type
_entity_poly.pdbx_seq_one_letter_code
_entity_poly.pdbx_strand_id
1 'polypeptide(L)'
;MESKTYANEVDIRQIKKGLTVKVGFDAFPDIELEGEITDVANVGEKKRGSDIKVFQILVKLKEVNDNIKPGMTTSNNILTNKEEDVLTIPLESIFSKDSISFVYVKSGYSIQKKQVELGISNNNIIIVKNGLTEKEIVYLNEPEGQEEENITLLKK
;
A
#
# COMPACT_ATOMS: atom_id res chain seq x y z
N MET A 1 18.42 -11.22 16.73
CA MET A 1 18.96 -11.31 15.35
C MET A 1 18.51 -10.07 14.58
N GLU A 2 19.31 -9.60 13.63
CA GLU A 2 18.98 -8.41 12.85
C GLU A 2 18.99 -8.74 11.37
N SER A 3 18.00 -8.23 10.63
CA SER A 3 17.98 -8.23 9.18
C SER A 3 18.46 -6.87 8.67
N LYS A 4 19.27 -6.88 7.62
CA LYS A 4 19.79 -5.72 6.96
C LYS A 4 19.16 -5.58 5.59
N THR A 5 18.46 -4.47 5.35
CA THR A 5 17.83 -4.19 4.08
C THR A 5 18.16 -2.79 3.58
N TYR A 6 17.73 -2.47 2.36
CA TYR A 6 18.01 -1.19 1.72
C TYR A 6 16.74 -0.63 1.10
N ALA A 7 16.51 0.66 1.28
CA ALA A 7 15.43 1.39 0.60
C ALA A 7 16.00 2.44 -0.35
N ASN A 8 15.22 2.75 -1.39
CA ASN A 8 15.54 3.81 -2.34
C ASN A 8 15.32 5.19 -1.73
N GLU A 9 15.89 6.21 -2.34
CA GLU A 9 15.71 7.62 -1.94
C GLU A 9 14.24 8.08 -1.96
N VAL A 10 13.41 7.48 -2.82
CA VAL A 10 11.98 7.80 -2.90
C VAL A 10 11.22 7.24 -1.68
N ASP A 11 11.54 6.02 -1.28
CA ASP A 11 10.82 5.28 -0.25
C ASP A 11 11.26 5.66 1.17
N ILE A 12 12.53 6.11 1.33
CA ILE A 12 13.11 6.40 2.64
C ILE A 12 12.34 7.45 3.44
N ARG A 13 11.63 8.37 2.76
CA ARG A 13 10.84 9.42 3.41
C ARG A 13 9.73 8.90 4.31
N GLN A 14 9.21 7.73 3.98
CA GLN A 14 8.12 7.09 4.72
C GLN A 14 8.64 6.13 5.80
N ILE A 15 9.93 5.81 5.77
CA ILE A 15 10.54 4.82 6.64
C ILE A 15 11.13 5.51 7.88
N LYS A 16 10.68 5.08 9.05
CA LYS A 16 11.10 5.62 10.35
C LYS A 16 11.43 4.49 11.32
N LYS A 17 12.26 4.78 12.32
CA LYS A 17 12.51 3.88 13.45
C LYS A 17 11.18 3.58 14.16
N GLY A 18 11.01 2.36 14.61
CA GLY A 18 9.80 1.88 15.29
C GLY A 18 8.72 1.30 14.37
N LEU A 19 8.87 1.39 13.04
CA LEU A 19 7.92 0.75 12.13
C LEU A 19 8.03 -0.76 12.20
N THR A 20 6.88 -1.42 12.12
CA THR A 20 6.78 -2.88 12.04
C THR A 20 7.18 -3.36 10.65
N VAL A 21 7.94 -4.44 10.61
CA VAL A 21 8.41 -5.09 9.38
C VAL A 21 8.05 -6.57 9.45
N LYS A 22 7.50 -7.09 8.35
CA LYS A 22 7.36 -8.52 8.15
C LYS A 22 8.57 -9.01 7.38
N VAL A 23 9.29 -9.95 7.98
CA VAL A 23 10.56 -10.49 7.47
C VAL A 23 10.32 -11.92 7.00
N GLY A 24 10.35 -12.14 5.70
CA GLY A 24 10.33 -13.45 5.07
C GLY A 24 11.75 -13.97 4.82
N PHE A 25 11.88 -15.25 4.58
CA PHE A 25 13.15 -15.93 4.35
C PHE A 25 13.08 -16.76 3.08
N ASP A 26 14.00 -16.54 2.14
CA ASP A 26 14.01 -17.26 0.85
C ASP A 26 14.17 -18.78 1.04
N ALA A 27 14.89 -19.17 2.09
CA ALA A 27 15.09 -20.59 2.43
C ALA A 27 13.85 -21.25 3.06
N PHE A 28 12.92 -20.46 3.59
CA PHE A 28 11.71 -20.92 4.28
C PHE A 28 10.52 -20.02 3.93
N PRO A 29 9.90 -20.22 2.73
CA PRO A 29 8.83 -19.34 2.24
C PRO A 29 7.60 -19.26 3.15
N ASP A 30 7.35 -20.31 3.95
CA ASP A 30 6.21 -20.40 4.86
C ASP A 30 6.46 -19.71 6.21
N ILE A 31 7.68 -19.22 6.45
CA ILE A 31 8.05 -18.54 7.70
C ILE A 31 8.14 -17.04 7.46
N GLU A 32 7.25 -16.30 8.12
CA GLU A 32 7.29 -14.85 8.20
C GLU A 32 7.41 -14.43 9.67
N LEU A 33 8.43 -13.67 10.02
CA LEU A 33 8.65 -13.15 11.37
C LEU A 33 8.40 -11.66 11.45
N GLU A 34 7.93 -11.20 12.60
CA GLU A 34 7.82 -9.78 12.87
C GLU A 34 9.16 -9.20 13.35
N GLY A 35 9.46 -8.03 12.82
CA GLY A 35 10.58 -7.21 13.25
C GLY A 35 10.18 -5.75 13.42
N GLU A 36 11.11 -4.97 13.92
CA GLU A 36 10.97 -3.52 14.11
C GLU A 36 12.21 -2.82 13.58
N ILE A 37 12.03 -1.69 12.92
CA ILE A 37 13.14 -0.87 12.45
C ILE A 37 13.86 -0.23 13.65
N THR A 38 15.09 -0.62 13.86
CA THR A 38 15.95 -0.06 14.93
C THR A 38 16.81 1.07 14.45
N ASP A 39 17.23 1.03 13.19
CA ASP A 39 18.05 2.10 12.61
C ASP A 39 17.80 2.33 11.12
N VAL A 40 17.93 3.58 10.71
CA VAL A 40 17.84 4.03 9.32
C VAL A 40 19.05 4.92 9.04
N ALA A 41 19.87 4.54 8.08
CA ALA A 41 21.09 5.27 7.74
C ALA A 41 20.76 6.68 7.24
N ASN A 42 21.45 7.67 7.75
CA ASN A 42 21.33 9.08 7.33
C ASN A 42 22.10 9.39 6.03
N VAL A 43 22.98 8.50 5.61
CA VAL A 43 23.81 8.66 4.41
C VAL A 43 23.45 7.57 3.41
N GLY A 44 23.12 7.99 2.19
CA GLY A 44 22.85 7.06 1.09
C GLY A 44 24.14 6.51 0.50
N GLU A 45 24.18 5.24 0.23
CA GLU A 45 25.26 4.54 -0.45
C GLU A 45 24.88 4.26 -1.91
N LYS A 46 25.83 4.26 -2.83
CA LYS A 46 25.59 3.81 -4.20
C LYS A 46 25.41 2.29 -4.21
N LYS A 47 24.33 1.81 -4.77
CA LYS A 47 24.14 0.37 -5.00
C LYS A 47 25.20 -0.11 -5.99
N ARG A 48 25.90 -1.19 -5.65
CA ARG A 48 26.94 -1.79 -6.50
C ARG A 48 26.41 -2.05 -7.91
N GLY A 49 27.03 -1.44 -8.94
CA GLY A 49 26.65 -1.61 -10.34
C GLY A 49 25.47 -0.74 -10.80
N SER A 50 25.07 0.27 -10.02
CA SER A 50 23.99 1.20 -10.35
C SER A 50 24.27 2.59 -9.79
N ASP A 51 23.73 3.64 -10.44
CA ASP A 51 23.77 5.01 -9.91
C ASP A 51 22.67 5.30 -8.89
N ILE A 52 21.87 4.31 -8.54
CA ILE A 52 20.79 4.44 -7.57
C ILE A 52 21.38 4.56 -6.16
N LYS A 53 20.96 5.59 -5.44
CA LYS A 53 21.26 5.74 -4.01
C LYS A 53 20.30 4.92 -3.17
N VAL A 54 20.84 4.16 -2.24
CA VAL A 54 20.08 3.34 -1.30
C VAL A 54 20.50 3.67 0.12
N PHE A 55 19.57 3.55 1.04
CA PHE A 55 19.77 3.79 2.47
C PHE A 55 19.65 2.47 3.20
N GLN A 56 20.63 2.18 4.03
CA GLN A 56 20.63 0.98 4.87
C GLN A 56 19.58 1.10 5.97
N ILE A 57 18.85 0.02 6.21
CA ILE A 57 17.86 -0.12 7.28
C ILE A 57 18.22 -1.36 8.08
N LEU A 58 18.24 -1.23 9.40
CA LEU A 58 18.40 -2.35 10.32
C LEU A 58 17.05 -2.69 10.95
N VAL A 59 16.68 -3.95 10.85
CA VAL A 59 15.44 -4.50 11.39
C VAL A 59 15.78 -5.53 12.44
N LYS A 60 15.35 -5.30 13.66
CA LYS A 60 15.51 -6.25 14.77
C LYS A 60 14.31 -7.20 14.78
N LEU A 61 14.56 -8.50 14.69
CA LEU A 61 13.51 -9.51 14.80
C LEU A 61 13.02 -9.60 16.24
N LYS A 62 11.70 -9.67 16.45
CA LYS A 62 11.08 -9.83 17.77
C LYS A 62 11.29 -11.24 18.30
N GLU A 63 11.16 -12.22 17.43
CA GLU A 63 11.35 -13.63 17.73
C GLU A 63 12.36 -14.24 16.75
N VAL A 64 13.01 -15.30 17.16
CA VAL A 64 13.98 -16.02 16.34
C VAL A 64 13.67 -17.50 16.41
N ASN A 65 13.57 -18.14 15.25
CA ASN A 65 13.42 -19.59 15.15
C ASN A 65 14.81 -20.23 15.03
N ASP A 66 15.04 -21.37 15.68
CA ASP A 66 16.32 -22.10 15.67
C ASP A 66 16.77 -22.54 14.27
N ASN A 67 15.84 -22.64 13.33
CA ASN A 67 16.12 -22.98 11.93
C ASN A 67 16.71 -21.79 11.15
N ILE A 68 16.57 -20.56 11.64
CA ILE A 68 17.04 -19.36 10.96
C ILE A 68 18.45 -19.04 11.40
N LYS A 69 19.36 -18.99 10.43
CA LYS A 69 20.78 -18.77 10.68
C LYS A 69 21.26 -17.44 10.10
N PRO A 70 22.25 -16.80 10.74
CA PRO A 70 22.90 -15.63 10.16
C PRO A 70 23.44 -15.92 8.75
N GLY A 71 23.30 -14.95 7.84
CA GLY A 71 23.72 -15.10 6.44
C GLY A 71 22.61 -15.57 5.48
N MET A 72 21.42 -15.88 5.98
CA MET A 72 20.27 -16.16 5.11
C MET A 72 19.75 -14.89 4.44
N THR A 73 19.30 -15.02 3.20
CA THR A 73 18.64 -13.95 2.45
C THR A 73 17.23 -13.73 3.01
N THR A 74 16.87 -12.47 3.20
CA THR A 74 15.58 -12.05 3.75
C THR A 74 14.88 -11.08 2.80
N SER A 75 13.56 -11.22 2.70
CA SER A 75 12.66 -10.22 2.14
C SER A 75 12.02 -9.42 3.28
N ASN A 76 12.05 -8.08 3.19
CA ASN A 76 11.55 -7.22 4.26
C ASN A 76 10.39 -6.37 3.74
N ASN A 77 9.19 -6.61 4.26
CA ASN A 77 7.99 -5.88 3.94
C ASN A 77 7.70 -4.87 5.06
N ILE A 78 8.02 -3.59 4.81
CA ILE A 78 7.90 -2.52 5.78
C ILE A 78 6.49 -1.94 5.74
N LEU A 79 5.78 -1.98 6.86
CA LEU A 79 4.45 -1.41 7.01
C LEU A 79 4.58 0.09 7.33
N THR A 80 4.52 0.92 6.30
CA THR A 80 4.67 2.38 6.44
C THR A 80 3.41 3.06 6.95
N ASN A 81 2.25 2.54 6.56
CA ASN A 81 0.93 3.01 7.01
C ASN A 81 0.03 1.81 7.27
N LYS A 82 -0.71 1.85 8.36
CA LYS A 82 -1.77 0.91 8.69
C LYS A 82 -3.01 1.72 9.04
N GLU A 83 -3.99 1.63 8.20
CA GLU A 83 -5.33 2.18 8.44
C GLU A 83 -6.25 1.00 8.71
N GLU A 84 -6.96 1.03 9.83
CA GLU A 84 -7.94 0.01 10.21
C GLU A 84 -9.35 0.56 9.99
N ASP A 85 -10.30 -0.33 9.75
CA ASP A 85 -11.72 0.00 9.53
C ASP A 85 -11.96 1.01 8.39
N VAL A 86 -11.21 0.85 7.28
CA VAL A 86 -11.35 1.71 6.10
C VAL A 86 -11.98 0.97 4.93
N LEU A 87 -12.83 1.69 4.20
CA LEU A 87 -13.38 1.19 2.95
C LEU A 87 -12.33 1.31 1.84
N THR A 88 -12.06 0.22 1.16
CA THR A 88 -11.12 0.18 0.04
C THR A 88 -11.78 -0.31 -1.23
N ILE A 89 -11.36 0.23 -2.36
CA ILE A 89 -11.77 -0.21 -3.70
C ILE A 89 -10.55 -0.42 -4.60
N PRO A 90 -10.65 -1.26 -5.64
CA PRO A 90 -9.60 -1.38 -6.65
C PRO A 90 -9.33 -0.04 -7.33
N LEU A 91 -8.06 0.25 -7.60
CA LEU A 91 -7.66 1.51 -8.24
C LEU A 91 -8.29 1.67 -9.64
N GLU A 92 -8.51 0.54 -10.33
CA GLU A 92 -9.13 0.47 -11.66
C GLU A 92 -10.61 0.91 -11.68
N SER A 93 -11.28 0.92 -10.51
CA SER A 93 -12.69 1.34 -10.40
C SER A 93 -12.89 2.86 -10.30
N ILE A 94 -11.81 3.64 -10.30
CA ILE A 94 -11.86 5.09 -10.14
C ILE A 94 -11.79 5.77 -11.51
N PHE A 95 -12.75 6.65 -11.71
CA PHE A 95 -12.83 7.50 -12.88
C PHE A 95 -12.71 8.96 -12.45
N SER A 96 -12.20 9.82 -13.35
CA SER A 96 -12.06 11.25 -13.08
C SER A 96 -12.58 12.06 -14.26
N LYS A 97 -13.38 13.08 -13.95
CA LYS A 97 -13.86 14.07 -14.90
C LYS A 97 -13.87 15.44 -14.23
N ASP A 98 -13.30 16.45 -14.89
CA ASP A 98 -13.27 17.85 -14.40
C ASP A 98 -12.78 17.99 -12.96
N SER A 99 -11.71 17.25 -12.60
CA SER A 99 -11.11 17.22 -11.25
C SER A 99 -11.99 16.55 -10.17
N ILE A 100 -13.08 15.90 -10.55
CA ILE A 100 -13.93 15.14 -9.64
C ILE A 100 -13.62 13.65 -9.82
N SER A 101 -13.29 12.97 -8.74
CA SER A 101 -13.14 11.51 -8.72
C SER A 101 -14.48 10.87 -8.39
N PHE A 102 -14.87 9.87 -9.18
CA PHE A 102 -16.13 9.16 -9.02
C PHE A 102 -15.99 7.67 -9.35
N VAL A 103 -16.98 6.90 -8.95
CA VAL A 103 -17.11 5.48 -9.22
C VAL A 103 -18.48 5.18 -9.79
N TYR A 104 -18.59 4.12 -10.58
CA TYR A 104 -19.87 3.57 -11.02
C TYR A 104 -20.33 2.53 -10.00
N VAL A 105 -21.51 2.75 -9.42
CA VAL A 105 -22.10 1.90 -8.39
C VAL A 105 -23.37 1.27 -8.92
N LYS A 106 -23.53 -0.04 -8.68
CA LYS A 106 -24.77 -0.74 -8.99
C LYS A 106 -25.85 -0.36 -7.97
N SER A 107 -26.96 0.22 -8.45
CA SER A 107 -28.13 0.59 -7.64
C SER A 107 -29.38 -0.12 -8.19
N GLY A 108 -29.65 -1.31 -7.67
CA GLY A 108 -30.74 -2.16 -8.18
C GLY A 108 -30.51 -2.56 -9.63
N TYR A 109 -31.37 -2.06 -10.52
CA TYR A 109 -31.28 -2.28 -11.98
C TYR A 109 -30.60 -1.13 -12.74
N SER A 110 -30.19 -0.07 -12.04
CA SER A 110 -29.53 1.09 -12.63
C SER A 110 -28.07 1.18 -12.15
N ILE A 111 -27.30 2.00 -12.87
CA ILE A 111 -25.92 2.34 -12.52
C ILE A 111 -25.92 3.82 -12.16
N GLN A 112 -25.22 4.18 -11.11
CA GLN A 112 -25.09 5.57 -10.67
C GLN A 112 -23.62 5.96 -10.59
N LYS A 113 -23.31 7.18 -11.04
CA LYS A 113 -22.02 7.82 -10.80
C LYS A 113 -22.02 8.49 -9.43
N LYS A 114 -21.20 8.04 -8.52
CA LYS A 114 -21.05 8.65 -7.19
C LYS A 114 -19.69 9.29 -7.05
N GLN A 115 -19.67 10.57 -6.67
CA GLN A 115 -18.44 11.23 -6.27
C GLN A 115 -17.86 10.54 -5.04
N VAL A 116 -16.54 10.36 -5.02
CA VAL A 116 -15.81 9.79 -3.90
C VAL A 116 -14.66 10.70 -3.47
N GLU A 117 -14.44 10.76 -2.18
CA GLU A 117 -13.26 11.37 -1.59
C GLU A 117 -12.22 10.29 -1.34
N LEU A 118 -11.07 10.42 -1.97
CA LEU A 118 -10.02 9.42 -1.97
C LEU A 118 -9.02 9.68 -0.84
N GLY A 119 -8.49 8.61 -0.28
CA GLY A 119 -7.43 8.61 0.72
C GLY A 119 -6.10 8.12 0.16
N ILE A 120 -5.35 7.41 0.99
CA ILE A 120 -4.08 6.83 0.64
C ILE A 120 -4.31 5.63 -0.30
N SER A 121 -3.44 5.47 -1.27
CA SER A 121 -3.47 4.35 -2.22
C SER A 121 -2.16 3.58 -2.22
N ASN A 122 -2.23 2.33 -2.65
CA ASN A 122 -1.10 1.54 -3.08
C ASN A 122 -1.25 1.19 -4.57
N ASN A 123 -0.46 0.21 -5.06
CA ASN A 123 -0.47 -0.17 -6.47
C ASN A 123 -1.78 -0.82 -6.95
N ASN A 124 -2.63 -1.32 -6.05
CA ASN A 124 -3.80 -2.13 -6.37
C ASN A 124 -5.11 -1.55 -5.85
N ILE A 125 -5.08 -0.93 -4.67
CA ILE A 125 -6.27 -0.45 -3.96
C ILE A 125 -6.08 0.99 -3.46
N ILE A 126 -7.21 1.67 -3.28
CA ILE A 126 -7.27 3.01 -2.70
C ILE A 126 -8.33 3.06 -1.61
N ILE A 127 -8.05 3.84 -0.57
CA ILE A 127 -8.99 4.11 0.51
C ILE A 127 -10.02 5.13 0.05
N VAL A 128 -11.29 4.87 0.33
CA VAL A 128 -12.38 5.81 0.13
C VAL A 128 -12.79 6.39 1.48
N LYS A 129 -12.60 7.70 1.64
CA LYS A 129 -12.97 8.41 2.87
C LYS A 129 -14.47 8.72 2.94
N ASN A 130 -15.04 9.13 1.82
CA ASN A 130 -16.46 9.48 1.70
C ASN A 130 -17.00 9.13 0.32
N GLY A 131 -18.32 8.91 0.23
CA GLY A 131 -19.03 8.72 -1.04
C GLY A 131 -19.48 7.28 -1.31
N LEU A 132 -18.95 6.31 -0.58
CA LEU A 132 -19.37 4.92 -0.65
C LEU A 132 -19.75 4.38 0.74
N THR A 133 -20.57 3.36 0.73
CA THR A 133 -20.92 2.57 1.92
C THR A 133 -20.49 1.12 1.72
N GLU A 134 -20.35 0.38 2.82
CA GLU A 134 -20.08 -1.05 2.75
C GLU A 134 -21.15 -1.80 1.92
N LYS A 135 -20.72 -2.85 1.23
CA LYS A 135 -21.56 -3.72 0.39
C LYS A 135 -22.04 -3.09 -0.93
N GLU A 136 -21.69 -1.86 -1.23
CA GLU A 136 -21.95 -1.33 -2.59
C GLU A 136 -21.03 -2.01 -3.60
N ILE A 137 -21.59 -2.36 -4.76
CA ILE A 137 -20.86 -3.00 -5.85
C ILE A 137 -20.39 -1.91 -6.80
N VAL A 138 -19.06 -1.81 -6.95
CA VAL A 138 -18.42 -0.88 -7.89
C VAL A 138 -18.02 -1.60 -9.17
N TYR A 139 -18.09 -0.90 -10.30
CA TYR A 139 -17.65 -1.40 -11.59
C TYR A 139 -16.16 -1.06 -11.78
N LEU A 140 -15.40 -2.01 -12.36
CA LEU A 140 -14.00 -1.82 -12.67
C LEU A 140 -13.77 -1.08 -13.99
N ASN A 141 -14.73 -1.18 -14.90
CA ASN A 141 -14.68 -0.52 -16.21
C ASN A 141 -15.90 0.40 -16.37
N GLU A 142 -15.77 1.40 -17.23
CA GLU A 142 -16.88 2.26 -17.58
C GLU A 142 -17.99 1.45 -18.28
N PRO A 143 -19.22 1.43 -17.70
CA PRO A 143 -20.35 0.71 -18.31
C PRO A 143 -20.80 1.44 -19.58
N GLU A 144 -21.14 0.68 -20.64
CA GLU A 144 -21.65 1.21 -21.89
C GLU A 144 -22.92 2.04 -21.68
N GLY A 145 -23.04 3.17 -22.37
CA GLY A 145 -24.22 4.03 -22.35
C GLY A 145 -24.37 4.93 -21.11
N GLN A 146 -23.37 5.02 -20.26
CA GLN A 146 -23.40 5.84 -19.04
C GLN A 146 -22.59 7.14 -19.15
N GLU A 147 -22.08 7.48 -20.32
CA GLU A 147 -21.17 8.62 -20.54
C GLU A 147 -21.78 9.98 -20.17
N GLU A 148 -23.11 10.14 -20.34
CA GLU A 148 -23.85 11.40 -20.09
C GLU A 148 -24.53 11.48 -18.71
N GLU A 149 -24.47 10.44 -17.88
CA GLU A 149 -25.10 10.50 -16.54
C GLU A 149 -24.41 11.53 -15.63
N ASN A 150 -25.26 12.26 -14.89
CA ASN A 150 -24.79 13.24 -13.92
C ASN A 150 -24.14 12.56 -12.71
N ILE A 151 -23.02 13.12 -12.26
CA ILE A 151 -22.32 12.65 -11.05
C ILE A 151 -23.14 13.09 -9.83
N THR A 152 -23.52 12.13 -8.98
CA THR A 152 -24.09 12.43 -7.67
C THR A 152 -22.98 12.97 -6.77
N LEU A 153 -23.06 14.26 -6.47
CA LEU A 153 -22.06 14.94 -5.66
C LEU A 153 -22.21 14.60 -4.17
N LEU A 154 -21.09 14.62 -3.45
CA LEU A 154 -21.08 14.50 -2.00
C LEU A 154 -21.87 15.63 -1.38
N LYS A 155 -22.78 15.29 -0.46
CA LYS A 155 -23.43 16.32 0.37
C LYS A 155 -22.37 16.92 1.32
N LYS A 156 -22.25 18.23 1.27
CA LYS A 156 -21.42 19.00 2.20
C LYS A 156 -21.92 18.85 3.64
#